data_ad894ca2f0277f6b2a0e9e06d76e4d34
#
_entry.id   ad894ca2f0277f6b2a0e9e06d76e4d34
#
_cell.length_a   1.000
_cell.length_b   1.000
_cell.length_c   1.000
_cell.angle_alpha   90.00
_cell.angle_beta   90.00
_cell.angle_gamma   90.00
#
_symmetry.space_group_name_H-M   'P 1'
#
loop_
_entity.id
_entity.type
_entity.pdbx_description
1 polymer ?
#
loop_
_entity_poly.entity_id
_entity_poly.type
_entity_poly.pdbx_seq_one_letter_code
_entity_poly.pdbx_strand_id
1 'polypeptide(L)'
;PQKGGTAMGTENIILLVLVVVVVAIGLWSTVRHFRGKGGGCCGGGDYKPRKKKLSHVAGQKTFQVEGMHCEHCKVRVEEAVNDIKGAAGKVDLKKGLLTVSYAESLDDEQVKQKVERAGYHLTGTR
;
A
#
# COMPACT_ATOMS: atom_id res chain seq x y z
N PRO A 1 -43.74 -28.52 -31.64
CA PRO A 1 -44.56 -27.34 -31.42
C PRO A 1 -43.88 -26.38 -30.45
N GLN A 2 -43.22 -25.48 -31.06
CA GLN A 2 -42.62 -24.36 -30.38
C GLN A 2 -43.70 -23.33 -30.14
N LYS A 3 -44.38 -23.43 -29.08
CA LYS A 3 -45.15 -22.29 -28.62
C LYS A 3 -44.24 -21.44 -27.74
N GLY A 4 -43.72 -20.40 -28.35
CA GLY A 4 -43.13 -19.30 -27.66
C GLY A 4 -44.14 -18.64 -26.74
N GLY A 5 -44.48 -19.30 -25.66
CA GLY A 5 -45.18 -18.70 -24.57
C GLY A 5 -44.13 -18.17 -23.61
N THR A 6 -44.13 -16.89 -23.41
CA THR A 6 -43.42 -16.18 -22.39
C THR A 6 -43.92 -16.54 -20.96
N ALA A 7 -44.20 -17.80 -20.75
CA ALA A 7 -44.32 -18.31 -19.39
C ALA A 7 -42.93 -18.83 -19.01
N MET A 8 -42.17 -18.02 -18.32
CA MET A 8 -40.97 -18.48 -17.68
C MET A 8 -41.35 -19.61 -16.72
N GLY A 9 -41.09 -20.85 -17.17
CA GLY A 9 -41.25 -22.00 -16.31
C GLY A 9 -40.40 -21.82 -15.06
N THR A 10 -40.82 -22.36 -13.94
CA THR A 10 -40.11 -22.31 -12.65
C THR A 10 -38.65 -22.72 -12.80
N GLU A 11 -38.38 -23.63 -13.75
CA GLU A 11 -37.01 -24.08 -14.07
C GLU A 11 -36.15 -22.96 -14.65
N ASN A 12 -36.70 -22.14 -15.53
CA ASN A 12 -35.99 -21.01 -16.12
C ASN A 12 -35.74 -19.88 -15.10
N ILE A 13 -36.67 -19.68 -14.19
CA ILE A 13 -36.50 -18.69 -13.09
C ILE A 13 -35.37 -19.11 -12.17
N ILE A 14 -35.29 -20.37 -11.80
CA ILE A 14 -34.21 -20.90 -10.98
C ILE A 14 -32.86 -20.71 -11.66
N LEU A 15 -32.79 -21.04 -12.95
CA LEU A 15 -31.57 -20.90 -13.73
C LEU A 15 -31.15 -19.42 -13.83
N LEU A 16 -32.09 -18.52 -14.06
CA LEU A 16 -31.84 -17.09 -14.14
C LEU A 16 -31.37 -16.53 -12.81
N VAL A 17 -31.97 -16.93 -11.71
CA VAL A 17 -31.52 -16.55 -10.34
C VAL A 17 -30.11 -17.05 -10.07
N LEU A 18 -29.80 -18.29 -10.43
CA LEU A 18 -28.46 -18.85 -10.30
C LEU A 18 -27.42 -18.02 -11.08
N VAL A 19 -27.72 -17.67 -12.32
CA VAL A 19 -26.81 -16.84 -13.14
C VAL A 19 -26.61 -15.47 -12.50
N VAL A 20 -27.68 -14.82 -12.05
CA VAL A 20 -27.59 -13.51 -11.38
C VAL A 20 -26.74 -13.59 -10.11
N VAL A 21 -26.92 -14.63 -9.30
CA VAL A 21 -26.13 -14.86 -8.08
C VAL A 21 -24.66 -15.04 -8.41
N VAL A 22 -24.33 -15.86 -9.42
CA VAL A 22 -22.94 -16.09 -9.83
C VAL A 22 -22.30 -14.80 -10.36
N VAL A 23 -23.02 -14.04 -11.16
CA VAL A 23 -22.55 -12.75 -11.67
C VAL A 23 -22.36 -11.75 -10.54
N ALA A 24 -23.29 -11.68 -9.59
CA ALA A 24 -23.20 -10.80 -8.43
C ALA A 24 -21.98 -11.14 -7.55
N ILE A 25 -21.75 -12.43 -7.30
CA ILE A 25 -20.57 -12.91 -6.55
C ILE A 25 -19.29 -12.57 -7.31
N GLY A 26 -19.27 -12.80 -8.62
CA GLY A 26 -18.13 -12.48 -9.49
C GLY A 26 -17.80 -10.99 -9.47
N LEU A 27 -18.80 -10.13 -9.65
CA LEU A 27 -18.64 -8.69 -9.58
C LEU A 27 -18.20 -8.23 -8.20
N TRP A 28 -18.80 -8.78 -7.15
CA TRP A 28 -18.42 -8.44 -5.78
C TRP A 28 -16.99 -8.87 -5.45
N SER A 29 -16.61 -10.05 -5.91
CA SER A 29 -15.22 -10.54 -5.78
C SER A 29 -14.25 -9.63 -6.53
N THR A 30 -14.60 -9.24 -7.77
CA THR A 30 -13.77 -8.35 -8.59
C THR A 30 -13.62 -6.96 -7.94
N VAL A 31 -14.72 -6.38 -7.48
CA VAL A 31 -14.70 -5.09 -6.77
C VAL A 31 -13.92 -5.20 -5.46
N ARG A 32 -14.05 -6.32 -4.75
CA ARG A 32 -13.28 -6.57 -3.53
C ARG A 32 -11.78 -6.74 -3.82
N HIS A 33 -11.42 -7.36 -4.94
CA HIS A 33 -10.04 -7.44 -5.42
C HIS A 33 -9.50 -6.07 -5.85
N PHE A 34 -10.31 -5.23 -6.45
CA PHE A 34 -9.92 -3.86 -6.79
C PHE A 34 -9.81 -2.93 -5.57
N ARG A 35 -10.63 -3.12 -4.55
CA ARG A 35 -10.59 -2.37 -3.29
C ARG A 35 -9.69 -2.98 -2.23
N GLY A 36 -9.44 -4.26 -2.30
CA GLY A 36 -8.59 -4.98 -1.34
C GLY A 36 -7.19 -5.08 -1.88
N LYS A 37 -6.26 -4.49 -1.21
CA LYS A 37 -4.88 -4.91 -0.98
C LYS A 37 -4.50 -6.22 -1.69
N GLY A 38 -4.62 -6.25 -2.99
CA GLY A 38 -4.21 -7.37 -3.79
C GLY A 38 -2.81 -7.13 -4.28
N GLY A 39 -1.86 -7.86 -3.78
CA GLY A 39 -0.59 -8.02 -4.44
C GLY A 39 -0.84 -8.56 -5.84
N GLY A 40 -1.02 -7.69 -6.82
CA GLY A 40 -1.04 -8.06 -8.21
C GLY A 40 0.38 -8.27 -8.69
N CYS A 41 0.77 -9.51 -8.86
CA CYS A 41 1.88 -9.85 -9.72
C CYS A 41 1.47 -9.49 -11.13
N CYS A 42 2.04 -8.48 -11.71
CA CYS A 42 2.27 -8.28 -13.14
C CYS A 42 2.22 -6.80 -13.50
N GLY A 43 3.38 -6.27 -13.76
CA GLY A 43 3.58 -5.14 -14.64
C GLY A 43 3.11 -3.78 -14.14
N GLY A 44 4.03 -2.91 -13.79
CA GLY A 44 3.77 -1.48 -13.62
C GLY A 44 2.88 -1.16 -12.43
N GLY A 45 2.98 -1.93 -11.37
CA GLY A 45 2.19 -1.71 -10.18
C GLY A 45 2.78 -0.61 -9.32
N ASP A 46 1.93 0.28 -8.86
CA ASP A 46 2.22 1.12 -7.71
C ASP A 46 2.68 0.23 -6.56
N TYR A 47 3.97 0.16 -6.37
CA TYR A 47 4.54 -0.48 -5.20
C TYR A 47 4.16 0.35 -3.99
N LYS A 48 3.11 -0.07 -3.33
CA LYS A 48 2.70 0.57 -2.08
C LYS A 48 3.59 0.05 -0.95
N PRO A 49 4.41 0.90 -0.36
CA PRO A 49 5.23 0.49 0.76
C PRO A 49 4.33 -0.04 1.88
N ARG A 50 4.80 -1.06 2.56
CA ARG A 50 4.14 -1.54 3.78
C ARG A 50 4.16 -0.41 4.80
N LYS A 51 3.02 0.22 5.00
CA LYS A 51 2.88 1.24 6.03
C LYS A 51 2.98 0.57 7.39
N LYS A 52 4.10 0.76 8.05
CA LYS A 52 4.27 0.34 9.43
C LYS A 52 3.52 1.32 10.32
N LYS A 53 2.54 0.83 11.03
CA LYS A 53 1.85 1.60 12.07
C LYS A 53 2.46 1.26 13.42
N LEU A 54 2.92 2.26 14.11
CA LEU A 54 3.34 2.12 15.50
C LEU A 54 2.09 2.14 16.40
N SER A 55 2.07 1.29 17.40
CA SER A 55 1.00 1.26 18.39
C SER A 55 1.03 2.49 19.31
N HIS A 56 2.21 3.02 19.52
CA HIS A 56 2.46 4.22 20.29
C HIS A 56 3.54 5.06 19.62
N VAL A 57 3.36 6.36 19.58
CA VAL A 57 4.33 7.30 19.02
C VAL A 57 4.76 8.26 20.12
N ALA A 58 6.02 8.18 20.52
CA ALA A 58 6.62 9.07 21.50
C ALA A 58 7.03 10.42 20.91
N GLY A 59 7.46 10.43 19.65
CA GLY A 59 7.84 11.64 18.97
C GLY A 59 8.07 11.43 17.47
N GLN A 60 8.35 12.52 16.79
CA GLN A 60 8.68 12.54 15.37
C GLN A 60 9.91 13.42 15.13
N LYS A 61 10.75 12.98 14.22
CA LYS A 61 11.87 13.78 13.71
C LYS A 61 11.78 13.86 12.19
N THR A 62 12.12 14.99 11.64
CA THR A 62 12.17 15.22 10.21
C THR A 62 13.60 15.39 9.75
N PHE A 63 13.99 14.63 8.74
CA PHE A 63 15.31 14.68 8.13
C PHE A 63 15.19 15.12 6.67
N GLN A 64 16.17 15.84 6.21
CA GLN A 64 16.29 16.19 4.80
C GLN A 64 17.11 15.11 4.09
N VAL A 65 16.56 14.54 3.02
CA VAL A 65 17.19 13.48 2.22
C VAL A 65 17.41 13.96 0.80
N GLU A 66 18.63 13.85 0.33
CA GLU A 66 18.99 14.16 -1.06
C GLU A 66 19.06 12.92 -1.92
N GLY A 67 18.81 13.08 -3.21
CA GLY A 67 18.90 12.01 -4.20
C GLY A 67 17.60 11.26 -4.47
N MET A 68 16.50 11.68 -3.86
CA MET A 68 15.19 11.09 -4.14
C MET A 68 14.53 11.78 -5.34
N HIS A 69 14.37 11.06 -6.44
CA HIS A 69 13.78 11.61 -7.67
C HIS A 69 12.53 10.88 -8.16
N CYS A 70 12.19 9.74 -7.57
CA CYS A 70 11.07 8.92 -8.01
C CYS A 70 10.38 8.19 -6.85
N GLU A 71 9.19 7.64 -7.13
CA GLU A 71 8.41 6.87 -6.16
C GLU A 71 9.16 5.64 -5.61
N HIS A 72 9.99 5.00 -6.44
CA HIS A 72 10.82 3.87 -5.99
C HIS A 72 11.86 4.30 -4.94
N CYS A 73 12.43 5.48 -5.10
CA CYS A 73 13.36 6.06 -4.14
C CYS A 73 12.68 6.28 -2.79
N LYS A 74 11.49 6.87 -2.81
CA LYS A 74 10.65 7.05 -1.63
C LYS A 74 10.41 5.74 -0.89
N VAL A 75 9.99 4.71 -1.61
CA VAL A 75 9.71 3.39 -1.05
C VAL A 75 10.93 2.79 -0.38
N ARG A 76 12.09 2.83 -1.03
CA ARG A 76 13.34 2.31 -0.49
C ARG A 76 13.75 2.98 0.81
N VAL A 77 13.63 4.30 0.87
CA VAL A 77 13.95 5.05 2.09
C VAL A 77 12.95 4.72 3.21
N GLU A 78 11.67 4.68 2.90
CA GLU A 78 10.64 4.29 3.87
C GLU A 78 10.85 2.87 4.42
N GLU A 79 11.16 1.91 3.55
CA GLU A 79 11.46 0.54 3.97
C GLU A 79 12.71 0.44 4.84
N ALA A 80 13.77 1.15 4.47
CA ALA A 80 14.99 1.18 5.25
C ALA A 80 14.77 1.70 6.68
N VAL A 81 13.95 2.73 6.83
CA VAL A 81 13.58 3.28 8.15
C VAL A 81 12.62 2.35 8.89
N ASN A 82 11.69 1.74 8.19
CA ASN A 82 10.73 0.79 8.80
C ASN A 82 11.41 -0.49 9.34
N ASP A 83 12.59 -0.82 8.86
CA ASP A 83 13.42 -1.90 9.40
C ASP A 83 13.94 -1.61 10.82
N ILE A 84 13.98 -0.35 11.22
CA ILE A 84 14.38 0.04 12.57
C ILE A 84 13.25 -0.30 13.54
N LYS A 85 13.58 -1.04 14.61
CA LYS A 85 12.59 -1.38 15.64
C LYS A 85 12.06 -0.12 16.31
N GLY A 86 10.75 -0.02 16.40
CA GLY A 86 10.09 1.11 17.03
C GLY A 86 10.13 2.42 16.23
N ALA A 87 10.51 2.38 14.97
CA ALA A 87 10.49 3.54 14.08
C ALA A 87 9.67 3.27 12.82
N ALA A 88 9.03 4.31 12.30
CA ALA A 88 8.30 4.28 11.04
C ALA A 88 8.60 5.55 10.23
N GLY A 89 8.97 5.39 8.97
CA GLY A 89 9.31 6.49 8.08
C GLY A 89 8.19 6.83 7.09
N LYS A 90 8.07 8.11 6.80
CA LYS A 90 7.22 8.64 5.74
C LYS A 90 8.00 9.69 4.97
N VAL A 91 8.05 9.53 3.65
CA VAL A 91 8.79 10.43 2.77
C VAL A 91 7.83 11.36 2.02
N ASP A 92 8.20 12.63 1.95
CA ASP A 92 7.59 13.61 1.07
C ASP A 92 8.56 13.92 -0.08
N LEU A 93 8.28 13.41 -1.26
CA LEU A 93 9.13 13.61 -2.45
C LEU A 93 9.19 15.05 -2.91
N LYS A 94 8.12 15.79 -2.77
CA LYS A 94 8.05 17.20 -3.21
C LYS A 94 8.99 18.09 -2.42
N LYS A 95 9.15 17.80 -1.14
CA LYS A 95 9.98 18.56 -0.20
C LYS A 95 11.34 17.91 0.05
N GLY A 96 11.52 16.66 -0.36
CA GLY A 96 12.73 15.90 -0.06
C GLY A 96 12.90 15.62 1.44
N LEU A 97 11.81 15.48 2.17
CA LEU A 97 11.80 15.30 3.62
C LEU A 97 11.40 13.88 4.00
N LEU A 98 12.10 13.34 4.98
CA LEU A 98 11.79 12.09 5.64
C LEU A 98 11.33 12.38 7.05
N THR A 99 10.09 12.05 7.37
CA THR A 99 9.56 12.13 8.73
C THR A 99 9.60 10.76 9.37
N VAL A 100 10.30 10.62 10.48
CA VAL A 100 10.43 9.39 11.24
C VAL A 100 9.65 9.52 12.54
N SER A 101 8.67 8.64 12.71
CA SER A 101 7.95 8.49 13.98
C SER A 101 8.60 7.37 14.80
N TYR A 102 8.76 7.56 16.09
CA TYR A 102 9.39 6.58 16.98
C TYR A 102 8.56 6.39 18.25
N ALA A 103 8.63 5.18 18.80
CA ALA A 103 7.85 4.79 19.98
C ALA A 103 8.57 5.05 21.31
N GLU A 104 9.88 4.97 21.34
CA GLU A 104 10.69 5.16 22.58
C GLU A 104 11.79 6.18 22.34
N SER A 105 12.82 5.78 21.64
CA SER A 105 13.95 6.63 21.30
C SER A 105 14.36 6.38 19.85
N LEU A 106 14.85 7.41 19.20
CA LEU A 106 15.36 7.34 17.85
C LEU A 106 16.86 7.63 17.87
N ASP A 107 17.63 6.69 17.35
CA ASP A 107 19.04 6.89 17.09
C ASP A 107 19.22 7.47 15.68
N ASP A 108 19.58 8.74 15.62
CA ASP A 108 19.76 9.47 14.36
C ASP A 108 20.86 8.83 13.50
N GLU A 109 21.86 8.23 14.12
CA GLU A 109 22.94 7.54 13.42
C GLU A 109 22.45 6.26 12.73
N GLN A 110 21.55 5.51 13.37
CA GLN A 110 20.91 4.35 12.74
C GLN A 110 20.07 4.74 11.52
N VAL A 111 19.32 5.82 11.63
CA VAL A 111 18.52 6.35 10.50
C VAL A 111 19.45 6.73 9.36
N LYS A 112 20.51 7.47 9.66
CA LYS A 112 21.51 7.88 8.68
C LYS A 112 22.15 6.69 7.97
N GLN A 113 22.63 5.70 8.71
CA GLN A 113 23.24 4.49 8.14
C GLN A 113 22.27 3.71 7.25
N LYS A 114 21.02 3.58 7.67
CA LYS A 114 19.99 2.89 6.88
C LYS A 114 19.69 3.62 5.57
N VAL A 115 19.56 4.93 5.61
CA VAL A 115 19.32 5.76 4.43
C VAL A 115 20.52 5.73 3.49
N GLU A 116 21.74 5.82 4.01
CA GLU A 116 22.97 5.75 3.20
C GLU A 116 23.16 4.38 2.54
N ARG A 117 22.83 3.30 3.24
CA ARG A 117 22.83 1.94 2.66
C ARG A 117 21.81 1.78 1.54
N ALA A 118 20.72 2.53 1.58
CA ALA A 118 19.74 2.58 0.49
C ALA A 118 20.23 3.39 -0.73
N GLY A 119 21.35 4.09 -0.60
CA GLY A 119 21.96 4.88 -1.67
C GLY A 119 21.60 6.36 -1.67
N TYR A 120 21.11 6.88 -0.55
CA TYR A 120 20.69 8.29 -0.40
C TYR A 120 21.50 8.98 0.69
N HIS A 121 21.54 10.30 0.65
CA HIS A 121 22.25 11.10 1.64
C HIS A 121 21.29 11.87 2.53
N LEU A 122 21.53 11.77 3.83
CA LEU A 122 20.82 12.52 4.86
C LEU A 122 21.59 13.80 5.15
N THR A 123 21.00 14.95 4.83
CA THR A 123 21.72 16.24 4.89
C THR A 123 21.45 17.04 6.16
N GLY A 124 20.41 16.72 6.92
CA GLY A 124 20.16 17.40 8.19
C GLY A 124 18.85 16.99 8.85
N THR A 125 18.76 17.35 10.12
CA THR A 125 17.52 17.29 10.91
C THR A 125 16.85 18.64 10.90
N ARG A 126 15.54 18.61 10.73
CA ARG A 126 14.71 19.81 10.77
C ARG A 126 13.77 19.79 11.98
#